data_937928e3990f74866092982b71a63514
#
_entry.id   937928e3990f74866092982b71a63514
#
_cell.length_a   1.000
_cell.length_b   1.000
_cell.length_c   1.000
_cell.angle_alpha   90.00
_cell.angle_beta   90.00
_cell.angle_gamma   90.00
#
_symmetry.space_group_name_H-M   'P 1'
#
loop_
_entity.id
_entity.type
_entity.pdbx_description
1 polymer ?
#
loop_
_entity_poly.entity_id
_entity_poly.type
_entity_poly.pdbx_seq_one_letter_code
_entity_poly.pdbx_strand_id
1 'polypeptide(L)'
;MHFTNKLINWYFSKNSLPYWCIFTMDCLIVLLSYMFVYTKMNSGVEALNVLWQLVTFNSIFVLFHAIGFKMFHTYDGILRYSSFVDLQRVGYAVLTGAVLSYVAHFGMMQIPYFRSVYVGGADIMLASLLSTLLLWAVRVLVKTVYDVSIDKLNARATLIYGVTKGGMGLAKQVRNDKTLKMSLAGFVSDEEHVKHRVLMGLSVYPLDSNLKNVIRKHHVECLLVAQGALDSFRNNKELQDDLLSAGVHIYIPKANEWNPAQPQTQQLKEVSIEDLLPRDEIKIDLKSVADTLQGKCVLVTGSAGSIGSEIVKQICKFGPREMVLIDSAETPQHDIRLMMAKNFPEIKAETIVTSVSGIIRMEDIFSRYRPDYVFHAAAYKHVPMMENNPSESIENNVYGTKILADMAVKYGVKKFVMISTDKAVNPTNVMGCSKRICEIYVQSLDHAIKTGKIKGVTQFVTTRFGNVLGSNGSVIPLFKRQIKAGGPVTVTDPNIIRFFMLIPEACKLVLEAGTKGNGGEIFVFDMGNPVKIADLAKRMIKLSGATGVEIKYTGLRAGEKLYEEVLNKEETTMPSFHDKIRIAKVRQYDYDTVERDIEDLVEISKHYDDMATVKKMKEIVPEFKSNNSLYEELDK
;
A
#
# COMPACT_ATOMS: atom_id res chain seq x y z
N MET A 1 23.47 -35.96 -13.95
CA MET A 1 22.68 -34.78 -13.60
C MET A 1 21.25 -34.79 -14.19
N HIS A 2 21.01 -35.19 -15.44
CA HIS A 2 19.64 -35.17 -16.06
C HIS A 2 18.71 -36.26 -15.49
N PHE A 3 19.21 -37.43 -15.13
CA PHE A 3 18.42 -38.55 -14.58
C PHE A 3 18.02 -38.32 -13.12
N THR A 4 18.90 -37.74 -12.32
CA THR A 4 18.64 -37.38 -10.91
C THR A 4 17.55 -36.29 -10.83
N ASN A 5 17.56 -35.27 -11.70
CA ASN A 5 16.53 -34.23 -11.73
C ASN A 5 15.15 -34.79 -12.17
N LYS A 6 15.13 -35.77 -13.06
CA LYS A 6 13.88 -36.42 -13.51
C LYS A 6 13.23 -37.28 -12.42
N LEU A 7 14.06 -37.95 -11.60
CA LEU A 7 13.61 -38.75 -10.45
C LEU A 7 13.12 -37.85 -9.30
N ILE A 8 13.84 -36.77 -9.03
CA ILE A 8 13.49 -35.76 -8.02
C ILE A 8 12.16 -35.11 -8.38
N ASN A 9 11.99 -34.67 -9.64
CA ASN A 9 10.75 -34.06 -10.09
C ASN A 9 9.57 -35.03 -10.08
N TRP A 10 9.80 -36.30 -10.44
CA TRP A 10 8.77 -37.35 -10.35
C TRP A 10 8.33 -37.61 -8.91
N TYR A 11 9.29 -37.69 -7.98
CA TYR A 11 9.02 -37.92 -6.57
C TYR A 11 8.24 -36.77 -5.92
N PHE A 12 8.62 -35.51 -6.22
CA PHE A 12 7.99 -34.34 -5.64
C PHE A 12 6.70 -33.90 -6.35
N SER A 13 6.41 -34.39 -7.55
CA SER A 13 5.13 -34.14 -8.23
C SER A 13 3.95 -34.92 -7.64
N LYS A 14 4.22 -36.00 -6.86
CA LYS A 14 3.17 -36.76 -6.15
C LYS A 14 2.87 -36.13 -4.80
N ASN A 15 1.59 -36.06 -4.44
CA ASN A 15 1.14 -35.42 -3.20
C ASN A 15 1.72 -36.05 -1.92
N SER A 16 1.94 -37.37 -1.88
CA SER A 16 2.63 -38.09 -0.80
C SER A 16 3.06 -39.48 -1.27
N LEU A 17 4.12 -40.04 -0.67
CA LEU A 17 4.37 -41.47 -0.77
C LEU A 17 3.36 -42.25 0.06
N PRO A 18 2.94 -43.45 -0.40
CA PRO A 18 2.13 -44.33 0.43
C PRO A 18 2.86 -44.67 1.73
N TYR A 19 2.13 -44.71 2.85
CA TYR A 19 2.68 -44.96 4.18
C TYR A 19 3.47 -46.29 4.27
N TRP A 20 3.06 -47.32 3.53
CA TRP A 20 3.74 -48.61 3.49
C TRP A 20 5.16 -48.52 2.88
N CYS A 21 5.40 -47.60 1.94
CA CYS A 21 6.76 -47.37 1.40
C CYS A 21 7.70 -46.81 2.44
N ILE A 22 7.25 -45.88 3.30
CA ILE A 22 8.05 -45.32 4.39
C ILE A 22 8.34 -46.40 5.42
N PHE A 23 7.30 -47.15 5.79
CA PHE A 23 7.43 -48.24 6.75
C PHE A 23 8.41 -49.33 6.29
N THR A 24 8.31 -49.77 5.01
CA THR A 24 9.24 -50.80 4.46
C THR A 24 10.67 -50.26 4.36
N MET A 25 10.86 -48.99 4.01
CA MET A 25 12.16 -48.34 3.98
C MET A 25 12.79 -48.29 5.40
N ASP A 26 12.00 -47.89 6.41
CA ASP A 26 12.47 -47.85 7.79
C ASP A 26 12.88 -49.25 8.29
N CYS A 27 12.09 -50.28 8.00
CA CYS A 27 12.42 -51.68 8.33
C CYS A 27 13.70 -52.17 7.60
N LEU A 28 13.87 -51.79 6.33
CA LEU A 28 15.06 -52.15 5.55
C LEU A 28 16.32 -51.49 6.12
N ILE A 29 16.24 -50.23 6.54
CA ILE A 29 17.36 -49.52 7.17
C ILE A 29 17.77 -50.22 8.47
N VAL A 30 16.81 -50.64 9.28
CA VAL A 30 17.09 -51.42 10.49
C VAL A 30 17.79 -52.74 10.15
N LEU A 31 17.23 -53.51 9.20
CA LEU A 31 17.83 -54.78 8.77
C LEU A 31 19.29 -54.60 8.31
N LEU A 32 19.51 -53.62 7.44
CA LEU A 32 20.86 -53.35 6.93
C LEU A 32 21.82 -52.89 8.04
N SER A 33 21.35 -52.16 9.03
CA SER A 33 22.15 -51.71 10.17
C SER A 33 22.62 -52.92 11.02
N TYR A 34 21.71 -53.85 11.31
CA TYR A 34 22.05 -55.08 12.06
C TYR A 34 23.00 -55.98 11.27
N MET A 35 22.78 -56.16 9.98
CA MET A 35 23.66 -56.89 9.09
C MET A 35 25.06 -56.28 9.04
N PHE A 36 25.13 -54.94 8.92
CA PHE A 36 26.41 -54.23 8.88
C PHE A 36 27.20 -54.34 10.18
N VAL A 37 26.54 -54.16 11.32
CA VAL A 37 27.23 -54.30 12.62
C VAL A 37 27.75 -55.71 12.82
N TYR A 38 26.97 -56.74 12.50
CA TYR A 38 27.41 -58.12 12.59
C TYR A 38 28.62 -58.40 11.71
N THR A 39 28.63 -57.96 10.44
CA THR A 39 29.76 -58.15 9.52
C THR A 39 31.03 -57.41 9.92
N LYS A 40 30.91 -56.34 10.71
CA LYS A 40 32.03 -55.58 11.23
C LYS A 40 32.62 -56.14 12.51
N MET A 41 31.78 -56.74 13.37
CA MET A 41 32.20 -57.35 14.62
C MET A 41 32.74 -58.74 14.40
N ASN A 42 32.23 -59.49 13.41
CA ASN A 42 32.73 -60.81 12.99
C ASN A 42 33.36 -60.69 11.59
N SER A 43 34.13 -61.66 11.16
CA SER A 43 34.71 -61.57 9.81
C SER A 43 33.65 -61.69 8.73
N GLY A 44 33.81 -60.93 7.59
CA GLY A 44 32.88 -61.03 6.49
C GLY A 44 32.66 -62.42 5.90
N VAL A 45 33.69 -63.26 6.01
CA VAL A 45 33.65 -64.69 5.59
C VAL A 45 32.73 -65.48 6.53
N GLU A 46 32.85 -65.31 7.84
CA GLU A 46 31.92 -65.91 8.82
C GLU A 46 30.50 -65.51 8.64
N ALA A 47 30.23 -64.21 8.35
CA ALA A 47 28.90 -63.69 8.07
C ALA A 47 28.28 -64.36 6.83
N LEU A 48 29.06 -64.65 5.80
CA LEU A 48 28.57 -65.35 4.60
C LEU A 48 28.23 -66.82 4.89
N ASN A 49 29.01 -67.53 5.76
CA ASN A 49 28.73 -68.90 6.11
C ASN A 49 27.44 -69.11 6.89
N VAL A 50 27.00 -68.08 7.64
CA VAL A 50 25.75 -68.13 8.44
C VAL A 50 24.67 -67.17 7.90
N LEU A 51 24.75 -66.79 6.63
CA LEU A 51 23.93 -65.71 6.05
C LEU A 51 22.43 -65.94 6.27
N TRP A 52 21.93 -67.14 6.02
CA TRP A 52 20.49 -67.43 6.15
C TRP A 52 20.02 -67.40 7.61
N GLN A 53 20.82 -67.93 8.53
CA GLN A 53 20.53 -67.87 9.97
C GLN A 53 20.61 -66.42 10.46
N LEU A 54 21.57 -65.64 9.98
CA LEU A 54 21.72 -64.23 10.32
C LEU A 54 20.56 -63.39 9.81
N VAL A 55 20.12 -63.58 8.56
CA VAL A 55 18.97 -62.90 7.99
C VAL A 55 17.70 -63.22 8.78
N THR A 56 17.48 -64.50 9.10
CA THR A 56 16.30 -64.93 9.87
C THR A 56 16.32 -64.36 11.28
N PHE A 57 17.50 -64.37 11.95
CA PHE A 57 17.68 -63.80 13.27
C PHE A 57 17.41 -62.30 13.30
N ASN A 58 17.99 -61.53 12.35
CA ASN A 58 17.79 -60.10 12.27
C ASN A 58 16.37 -59.73 11.83
N SER A 59 15.70 -60.56 11.04
CA SER A 59 14.27 -60.33 10.66
C SER A 59 13.36 -60.35 11.88
N ILE A 60 13.67 -61.13 12.90
CA ILE A 60 12.91 -61.15 14.17
C ILE A 60 13.14 -59.78 14.89
N PHE A 61 14.35 -59.26 14.89
CA PHE A 61 14.63 -57.95 15.47
C PHE A 61 13.94 -56.81 14.70
N VAL A 62 13.89 -56.90 13.36
CA VAL A 62 13.13 -55.96 12.54
C VAL A 62 11.64 -55.98 12.90
N LEU A 63 11.04 -57.16 13.19
CA LEU A 63 9.66 -57.24 13.67
C LEU A 63 9.43 -56.46 14.98
N PHE A 64 10.36 -56.52 15.91
CA PHE A 64 10.28 -55.75 17.15
C PHE A 64 10.40 -54.22 16.89
N HIS A 65 11.27 -53.82 15.98
CA HIS A 65 11.33 -52.41 15.56
C HIS A 65 10.06 -51.97 14.80
N ALA A 66 9.47 -52.86 13.99
CA ALA A 66 8.20 -52.62 13.31
C ALA A 66 7.03 -52.39 14.30
N ILE A 67 7.05 -53.09 15.45
CA ILE A 67 6.11 -52.82 16.55
C ILE A 67 6.32 -51.40 17.09
N GLY A 68 7.57 -51.02 17.33
CA GLY A 68 7.93 -49.65 17.74
C GLY A 68 7.46 -48.61 16.73
N PHE A 69 7.71 -48.80 15.43
CA PHE A 69 7.30 -47.91 14.37
C PHE A 69 5.77 -47.74 14.32
N LYS A 70 5.02 -48.84 14.51
CA LYS A 70 3.57 -48.83 14.57
C LYS A 70 3.05 -48.10 15.82
N MET A 71 3.65 -48.34 16.97
CA MET A 71 3.27 -47.72 18.24
C MET A 71 3.46 -46.21 18.26
N PHE A 72 4.53 -45.69 17.67
CA PHE A 72 4.86 -44.27 17.63
C PHE A 72 4.45 -43.58 16.32
N HIS A 73 3.71 -44.27 15.41
CA HIS A 73 3.22 -43.73 14.16
C HIS A 73 4.28 -43.00 13.30
N THR A 74 5.50 -43.58 13.20
CA THR A 74 6.64 -42.93 12.52
C THR A 74 6.49 -42.78 11.02
N TYR A 75 5.59 -43.55 10.40
CA TYR A 75 5.31 -43.60 8.96
C TYR A 75 4.10 -42.80 8.49
N ASP A 76 3.30 -42.25 9.43
CA ASP A 76 2.10 -41.46 9.09
C ASP A 76 2.46 -40.05 8.61
N GLY A 77 3.69 -39.59 8.89
CA GLY A 77 4.18 -38.28 8.50
C GLY A 77 4.65 -38.22 7.04
N ILE A 78 4.55 -37.04 6.42
CA ILE A 78 5.11 -36.78 5.09
C ILE A 78 6.60 -36.45 5.25
N LEU A 79 7.52 -37.31 4.77
CA LEU A 79 8.98 -37.18 4.95
C LEU A 79 9.54 -35.80 4.65
N ARG A 80 9.03 -35.12 3.61
CA ARG A 80 9.45 -33.77 3.20
C ARG A 80 9.13 -32.65 4.20
N TYR A 81 8.20 -32.90 5.15
CA TYR A 81 7.80 -31.95 6.19
C TYR A 81 8.26 -32.41 7.59
N SER A 82 9.18 -33.35 7.67
CA SER A 82 9.66 -33.89 8.94
C SER A 82 10.10 -32.79 9.90
N SER A 83 9.55 -32.84 11.11
CA SER A 83 9.83 -31.94 12.21
C SER A 83 10.77 -32.56 13.23
N PHE A 84 11.25 -31.79 14.21
CA PHE A 84 12.01 -32.31 15.33
C PHE A 84 11.20 -33.35 16.14
N VAL A 85 9.87 -33.17 16.22
CA VAL A 85 8.98 -34.14 16.89
C VAL A 85 8.98 -35.49 16.18
N ASP A 86 9.05 -35.51 14.86
CA ASP A 86 9.08 -36.76 14.09
C ASP A 86 10.40 -37.50 14.29
N LEU A 87 11.52 -36.77 14.43
CA LEU A 87 12.82 -37.38 14.80
C LEU A 87 12.76 -37.99 16.20
N GLN A 88 12.13 -37.32 17.18
CA GLN A 88 11.95 -37.89 18.52
C GLN A 88 11.10 -39.17 18.49
N ARG A 89 9.98 -39.19 17.72
CA ARG A 89 9.16 -40.41 17.55
C ARG A 89 9.94 -41.57 16.99
N VAL A 90 10.80 -41.34 16.00
CA VAL A 90 11.70 -42.35 15.46
C VAL A 90 12.69 -42.86 16.54
N GLY A 91 13.25 -41.96 17.32
CA GLY A 91 14.14 -42.33 18.44
C GLY A 91 13.44 -43.23 19.45
N TYR A 92 12.23 -42.87 19.89
CA TYR A 92 11.45 -43.71 20.81
C TYR A 92 11.03 -45.05 20.21
N ALA A 93 10.67 -45.09 18.92
CA ALA A 93 10.32 -46.32 18.23
C ALA A 93 11.48 -47.30 18.14
N VAL A 94 12.68 -46.80 17.77
CA VAL A 94 13.90 -47.64 17.72
C VAL A 94 14.34 -48.09 19.12
N LEU A 95 14.26 -47.23 20.13
CA LEU A 95 14.55 -47.60 21.51
C LEU A 95 13.64 -48.74 22.00
N THR A 96 12.35 -48.65 21.73
CA THR A 96 11.38 -49.72 22.07
C THR A 96 11.72 -51.01 21.36
N GLY A 97 12.02 -50.96 20.05
CA GLY A 97 12.47 -52.11 19.27
C GLY A 97 13.77 -52.71 19.79
N ALA A 98 14.72 -51.87 20.19
CA ALA A 98 16.02 -52.30 20.78
C ALA A 98 15.81 -53.04 22.10
N VAL A 99 14.96 -52.51 23.00
CA VAL A 99 14.67 -53.16 24.28
C VAL A 99 14.02 -54.54 24.06
N LEU A 100 13.02 -54.61 23.17
CA LEU A 100 12.35 -55.87 22.84
C LEU A 100 13.33 -56.87 22.20
N SER A 101 14.20 -56.40 21.30
CA SER A 101 15.26 -57.23 20.68
C SER A 101 16.26 -57.75 21.69
N TYR A 102 16.64 -56.88 22.66
CA TYR A 102 17.58 -57.26 23.72
C TYR A 102 16.97 -58.35 24.63
N VAL A 103 15.73 -58.23 25.02
CA VAL A 103 15.02 -59.24 25.83
C VAL A 103 14.86 -60.54 25.04
N ALA A 104 14.44 -60.48 23.78
CA ALA A 104 14.23 -61.65 22.94
C ALA A 104 15.55 -62.39 22.63
N HIS A 105 16.67 -61.67 22.55
CA HIS A 105 18.00 -62.25 22.33
C HIS A 105 18.32 -63.41 23.28
N PHE A 106 18.03 -63.27 24.58
CA PHE A 106 18.30 -64.32 25.56
C PHE A 106 17.52 -65.60 25.27
N GLY A 107 16.26 -65.50 24.82
CA GLY A 107 15.45 -66.65 24.41
C GLY A 107 15.92 -67.28 23.09
N MET A 108 16.29 -66.47 22.12
CA MET A 108 16.74 -66.94 20.80
C MET A 108 18.06 -67.69 20.86
N MET A 109 18.97 -67.31 21.75
CA MET A 109 20.25 -68.01 21.95
C MET A 109 20.10 -69.45 22.53
N GLN A 110 18.92 -69.81 23.07
CA GLN A 110 18.62 -71.17 23.51
C GLN A 110 18.24 -72.11 22.34
N ILE A 111 17.90 -71.53 21.18
CA ILE A 111 17.45 -72.27 20.00
C ILE A 111 18.68 -72.77 19.24
N PRO A 112 18.82 -74.12 19.02
CA PRO A 112 20.02 -74.70 18.37
C PRO A 112 20.31 -74.09 16.98
N TYR A 113 19.34 -73.73 16.22
CA TYR A 113 19.43 -73.13 14.88
C TYR A 113 20.22 -71.81 14.91
N PHE A 114 20.12 -71.02 15.99
CA PHE A 114 20.70 -69.70 16.10
C PHE A 114 22.05 -69.68 16.87
N ARG A 115 22.51 -70.86 17.42
CA ARG A 115 23.78 -70.93 18.16
C ARG A 115 25.03 -70.59 17.33
N SER A 116 24.93 -70.75 16.00
CA SER A 116 26.01 -70.36 15.07
C SER A 116 26.10 -68.86 14.82
N VAL A 117 25.07 -68.11 15.19
CA VAL A 117 25.00 -66.65 15.01
C VAL A 117 25.20 -66.01 16.38
N TYR A 118 26.41 -65.64 16.69
CA TYR A 118 26.70 -64.94 17.94
C TYR A 118 26.49 -63.45 17.78
N VAL A 119 25.44 -62.90 18.41
CA VAL A 119 25.12 -61.47 18.47
C VAL A 119 25.20 -61.05 19.93
N GLY A 120 26.15 -60.21 20.27
CA GLY A 120 26.25 -59.66 21.63
C GLY A 120 25.22 -58.61 21.95
N GLY A 121 24.92 -58.38 23.24
CA GLY A 121 24.02 -57.28 23.63
C GLY A 121 24.55 -55.91 23.21
N ALA A 122 25.89 -55.74 23.15
CA ALA A 122 26.50 -54.51 22.63
C ALA A 122 26.25 -54.31 21.14
N ASP A 123 26.18 -55.40 20.35
CA ASP A 123 25.92 -55.35 18.91
C ASP A 123 24.50 -54.87 18.65
N ILE A 124 23.51 -55.32 19.46
CA ILE A 124 22.12 -54.87 19.39
C ILE A 124 22.03 -53.36 19.66
N MET A 125 22.72 -52.89 20.70
CA MET A 125 22.75 -51.46 21.04
C MET A 125 23.39 -50.61 19.91
N LEU A 126 24.55 -51.10 19.40
CA LEU A 126 25.27 -50.39 18.33
C LEU A 126 24.45 -50.35 17.01
N ALA A 127 23.81 -51.48 16.65
CA ALA A 127 22.94 -51.55 15.47
C ALA A 127 21.71 -50.64 15.60
N SER A 128 21.11 -50.56 16.78
CA SER A 128 19.98 -49.68 17.05
C SER A 128 20.38 -48.20 17.01
N LEU A 129 21.58 -47.86 17.55
CA LEU A 129 22.11 -46.50 17.44
C LEU A 129 22.38 -46.13 15.97
N LEU A 130 23.02 -47.02 15.21
CA LEU A 130 23.25 -46.81 13.77
C LEU A 130 21.94 -46.66 13.00
N SER A 131 20.95 -47.49 13.30
CA SER A 131 19.59 -47.36 12.71
C SER A 131 18.98 -46.02 12.98
N THR A 132 19.05 -45.52 14.22
CA THR A 132 18.55 -44.17 14.58
C THR A 132 19.22 -43.08 13.76
N LEU A 133 20.54 -43.09 13.68
CA LEU A 133 21.30 -42.10 12.93
C LEU A 133 20.97 -42.14 11.44
N LEU A 134 20.84 -43.31 10.83
CA LEU A 134 20.51 -43.46 9.41
C LEU A 134 19.07 -43.03 9.13
N LEU A 135 18.10 -43.39 9.98
CA LEU A 135 16.71 -42.97 9.85
C LEU A 135 16.55 -41.43 9.98
N TRP A 136 17.31 -40.82 10.88
CA TRP A 136 17.35 -39.35 11.00
C TRP A 136 18.02 -38.71 9.78
N ALA A 137 19.15 -39.24 9.33
CA ALA A 137 19.89 -38.74 8.17
C ALA A 137 19.00 -38.75 6.90
N VAL A 138 18.25 -39.82 6.65
CA VAL A 138 17.33 -39.92 5.51
C VAL A 138 16.24 -38.87 5.60
N ARG A 139 15.61 -38.66 6.76
CA ARG A 139 14.57 -37.65 6.95
C ARG A 139 15.08 -36.23 6.73
N VAL A 140 16.25 -35.90 7.30
CA VAL A 140 16.91 -34.62 7.11
C VAL A 140 17.31 -34.40 5.64
N LEU A 141 17.87 -35.43 4.99
CA LEU A 141 18.27 -35.36 3.58
C LEU A 141 17.07 -35.10 2.66
N VAL A 142 15.98 -35.85 2.82
CA VAL A 142 14.77 -35.71 2.01
C VAL A 142 14.21 -34.32 2.19
N LYS A 143 14.14 -33.80 3.42
CA LYS A 143 13.69 -32.43 3.70
C LYS A 143 14.58 -31.38 3.03
N THR A 144 15.90 -31.49 3.19
CA THR A 144 16.86 -30.53 2.61
C THR A 144 16.78 -30.51 1.08
N VAL A 145 16.71 -31.70 0.45
CA VAL A 145 16.56 -31.80 -1.02
C VAL A 145 15.23 -31.21 -1.48
N TYR A 146 14.16 -31.42 -0.73
CA TYR A 146 12.85 -30.82 -1.03
C TYR A 146 12.89 -29.30 -0.93
N ASP A 147 13.40 -28.75 0.18
CA ASP A 147 13.49 -27.31 0.40
C ASP A 147 14.36 -26.63 -0.67
N VAL A 148 15.48 -27.23 -1.04
CA VAL A 148 16.38 -26.70 -2.10
C VAL A 148 15.77 -26.81 -3.51
N SER A 149 14.98 -27.87 -3.79
CA SER A 149 14.46 -28.11 -5.15
C SER A 149 13.23 -27.28 -5.47
N ILE A 150 12.35 -27.02 -4.51
CA ILE A 150 11.13 -26.23 -4.73
C ILE A 150 11.41 -24.73 -4.74
N ASP A 151 12.32 -24.24 -3.89
CA ASP A 151 12.67 -22.82 -3.86
C ASP A 151 13.33 -22.34 -5.17
N LYS A 152 13.87 -23.25 -5.99
CA LYS A 152 14.57 -22.88 -7.24
C LYS A 152 13.72 -22.93 -8.51
N LEU A 153 12.59 -23.63 -8.54
CA LEU A 153 11.90 -23.93 -9.81
C LEU A 153 10.85 -22.91 -10.25
N ASN A 154 10.32 -22.07 -9.35
CA ASN A 154 9.29 -21.07 -9.70
C ASN A 154 9.28 -19.83 -8.78
N ALA A 155 10.33 -19.60 -7.99
CA ALA A 155 10.39 -18.47 -7.07
C ALA A 155 11.27 -17.36 -7.64
N ARG A 156 10.74 -16.12 -7.65
CA ARG A 156 11.45 -14.92 -8.07
C ARG A 156 12.58 -14.59 -7.11
N ALA A 157 13.80 -14.44 -7.60
CA ALA A 157 14.94 -14.05 -6.78
C ALA A 157 14.71 -12.65 -6.21
N THR A 158 14.78 -12.52 -4.88
CA THR A 158 14.32 -11.34 -4.16
C THR A 158 15.41 -10.81 -3.22
N LEU A 159 15.69 -9.52 -3.29
CA LEU A 159 16.51 -8.79 -2.32
C LEU A 159 15.61 -8.04 -1.32
N ILE A 160 16.11 -7.80 -0.12
CA ILE A 160 15.44 -6.97 0.89
C ILE A 160 16.27 -5.71 1.14
N TYR A 161 15.68 -4.53 0.92
CA TYR A 161 16.29 -3.25 1.24
C TYR A 161 15.98 -2.86 2.68
N GLY A 162 17.04 -2.67 3.47
CA GLY A 162 17.02 -2.31 4.88
C GLY A 162 17.22 -3.48 5.85
N VAL A 163 18.27 -3.38 6.66
CA VAL A 163 18.71 -4.38 7.68
C VAL A 163 18.12 -4.04 9.06
N THR A 164 16.83 -3.73 9.10
CA THR A 164 16.07 -3.38 10.30
C THR A 164 15.28 -4.56 10.84
N LYS A 165 14.65 -4.41 12.03
CA LYS A 165 13.69 -5.41 12.54
C LYS A 165 12.59 -5.73 11.52
N GLY A 166 12.13 -4.72 10.75
CA GLY A 166 11.16 -4.88 9.67
C GLY A 166 11.70 -5.74 8.52
N GLY A 167 12.96 -5.53 8.10
CA GLY A 167 13.61 -6.33 7.06
C GLY A 167 13.77 -7.80 7.47
N MET A 168 14.14 -8.06 8.72
CA MET A 168 14.19 -9.42 9.28
C MET A 168 12.80 -10.07 9.35
N GLY A 169 11.78 -9.29 9.66
CA GLY A 169 10.37 -9.72 9.63
C GLY A 169 9.93 -10.16 8.23
N LEU A 170 10.22 -9.35 7.22
CA LEU A 170 9.96 -9.67 5.80
C LEU A 170 10.71 -10.94 5.37
N ALA A 171 11.98 -11.11 5.77
CA ALA A 171 12.74 -12.31 5.45
C ALA A 171 12.10 -13.57 6.04
N LYS A 172 11.62 -13.52 7.29
CA LYS A 172 10.88 -14.61 7.92
C LYS A 172 9.57 -14.89 7.20
N GLN A 173 8.83 -13.85 6.84
CA GLN A 173 7.57 -13.96 6.11
C GLN A 173 7.77 -14.66 4.76
N VAL A 174 8.72 -14.21 3.94
CA VAL A 174 9.02 -14.82 2.64
C VAL A 174 9.44 -16.29 2.77
N ARG A 175 10.20 -16.65 3.82
CA ARG A 175 10.58 -18.05 4.07
C ARG A 175 9.41 -18.93 4.48
N ASN A 176 8.45 -18.37 5.24
CA ASN A 176 7.34 -19.14 5.80
C ASN A 176 6.14 -19.20 4.85
N ASP A 177 5.95 -18.17 4.03
CA ASP A 177 4.82 -18.05 3.10
C ASP A 177 5.24 -18.40 1.67
N LYS A 178 5.09 -19.66 1.31
CA LYS A 178 5.41 -20.18 -0.03
C LYS A 178 4.45 -19.66 -1.12
N THR A 179 3.32 -19.06 -0.75
CA THR A 179 2.35 -18.49 -1.73
C THR A 179 2.92 -17.26 -2.42
N LEU A 180 3.87 -16.57 -1.81
CA LEU A 180 4.55 -15.40 -2.37
C LEU A 180 5.43 -15.73 -3.58
N LYS A 181 5.82 -17.00 -3.77
CA LYS A 181 6.71 -17.46 -4.85
C LYS A 181 7.99 -16.60 -4.97
N MET A 182 8.58 -16.24 -3.82
CA MET A 182 9.80 -15.44 -3.71
C MET A 182 10.90 -16.25 -3.05
N SER A 183 12.15 -16.13 -3.54
CA SER A 183 13.34 -16.73 -2.92
C SER A 183 14.33 -15.64 -2.53
N LEU A 184 14.83 -15.67 -1.30
CA LEU A 184 15.72 -14.63 -0.79
C LEU A 184 17.13 -14.80 -1.35
N ALA A 185 17.65 -13.78 -2.06
CA ALA A 185 19.01 -13.69 -2.57
C ALA A 185 19.96 -12.94 -1.61
N GLY A 186 19.43 -12.05 -0.76
CA GLY A 186 20.22 -11.28 0.20
C GLY A 186 19.52 -10.04 0.71
N PHE A 187 20.27 -9.24 1.46
CA PHE A 187 19.86 -7.92 1.91
C PHE A 187 20.67 -6.83 1.21
N VAL A 188 20.12 -5.62 1.11
CA VAL A 188 20.82 -4.41 0.66
C VAL A 188 20.73 -3.36 1.75
N SER A 189 21.85 -2.71 2.08
CA SER A 189 21.91 -1.67 3.10
C SER A 189 22.89 -0.57 2.73
N ASP A 190 22.54 0.65 3.10
CA ASP A 190 23.42 1.84 3.08
C ASP A 190 24.25 1.99 4.36
N GLU A 191 23.90 1.25 5.43
CA GLU A 191 24.59 1.30 6.72
C GLU A 191 25.98 0.65 6.68
N GLU A 192 27.05 1.42 6.94
CA GLU A 192 28.45 0.98 6.88
C GLU A 192 28.74 -0.25 7.75
N HIS A 193 28.19 -0.30 8.96
CA HIS A 193 28.51 -1.33 9.97
C HIS A 193 27.93 -2.71 9.67
N VAL A 194 26.99 -2.84 8.72
CA VAL A 194 26.37 -4.13 8.34
C VAL A 194 26.77 -4.62 6.95
N LYS A 195 27.49 -3.80 6.17
CA LYS A 195 27.97 -4.17 4.84
C LYS A 195 28.85 -5.42 4.89
N HIS A 196 28.72 -6.28 3.89
CA HIS A 196 29.47 -7.54 3.73
C HIS A 196 29.29 -8.57 4.87
N ARG A 197 28.29 -8.37 5.75
CA ARG A 197 27.96 -9.36 6.78
C ARG A 197 26.94 -10.39 6.27
N VAL A 198 26.82 -11.47 7.02
CA VAL A 198 25.80 -12.50 6.79
C VAL A 198 24.72 -12.36 7.84
N LEU A 199 23.47 -12.14 7.41
CA LEU A 199 22.30 -12.03 8.28
C LEU A 199 21.28 -13.11 7.92
N MET A 200 20.88 -13.90 8.91
CA MET A 200 19.96 -15.05 8.70
C MET A 200 20.44 -16.03 7.60
N GLY A 201 21.76 -16.18 7.42
CA GLY A 201 22.37 -17.01 6.38
C GLY A 201 22.37 -16.39 4.98
N LEU A 202 22.06 -15.09 4.86
CA LEU A 202 22.02 -14.33 3.61
C LEU A 202 23.06 -13.19 3.65
N SER A 203 23.72 -12.93 2.52
CA SER A 203 24.70 -11.84 2.39
C SER A 203 24.02 -10.48 2.42
N VAL A 204 24.67 -9.50 3.07
CA VAL A 204 24.28 -8.09 3.03
C VAL A 204 25.16 -7.38 2.00
N TYR A 205 24.55 -6.88 0.95
CA TYR A 205 25.22 -6.16 -0.13
C TYR A 205 25.22 -4.65 0.14
N PRO A 206 26.31 -3.94 -0.13
CA PRO A 206 26.36 -2.50 -0.04
C PRO A 206 25.53 -1.85 -1.14
N LEU A 207 25.07 -0.63 -0.86
CA LEU A 207 24.41 0.23 -1.82
C LEU A 207 25.47 1.03 -2.61
N ASP A 208 26.09 0.39 -3.60
CA ASP A 208 27.13 0.96 -4.44
C ASP A 208 26.95 0.55 -5.91
N SER A 209 27.85 0.98 -6.77
CA SER A 209 27.86 0.65 -8.21
C SER A 209 27.90 -0.84 -8.51
N ASN A 210 28.32 -1.66 -7.55
CA ASN A 210 28.38 -3.12 -7.69
C ASN A 210 27.01 -3.79 -7.52
N LEU A 211 26.00 -3.09 -6.99
CA LEU A 211 24.64 -3.63 -6.82
C LEU A 211 24.04 -4.11 -8.15
N LYS A 212 24.32 -3.40 -9.26
CA LYS A 212 23.89 -3.82 -10.61
C LYS A 212 24.45 -5.20 -11.00
N ASN A 213 25.68 -5.50 -10.61
CA ASN A 213 26.31 -6.81 -10.85
C ASN A 213 25.67 -7.89 -9.98
N VAL A 214 25.33 -7.56 -8.73
CA VAL A 214 24.61 -8.46 -7.81
C VAL A 214 23.24 -8.82 -8.37
N ILE A 215 22.47 -7.83 -8.86
CA ILE A 215 21.16 -8.02 -9.49
C ILE A 215 21.28 -8.98 -10.68
N ARG A 216 22.24 -8.75 -11.57
CA ARG A 216 22.48 -9.62 -12.74
C ARG A 216 22.95 -11.01 -12.35
N LYS A 217 23.93 -11.13 -11.44
CA LYS A 217 24.51 -12.40 -11.00
C LYS A 217 23.49 -13.32 -10.34
N HIS A 218 22.60 -12.77 -9.52
CA HIS A 218 21.59 -13.52 -8.79
C HIS A 218 20.23 -13.55 -9.50
N HIS A 219 20.14 -12.99 -10.73
CA HIS A 219 18.89 -12.88 -11.50
C HIS A 219 17.75 -12.30 -10.65
N VAL A 220 18.03 -11.19 -9.94
CA VAL A 220 17.08 -10.59 -9.03
C VAL A 220 15.90 -9.99 -9.80
N GLU A 221 14.71 -10.49 -9.51
CA GLU A 221 13.46 -10.02 -10.12
C GLU A 221 12.65 -9.12 -9.19
N CYS A 222 12.86 -9.23 -7.87
CA CYS A 222 12.08 -8.49 -6.88
C CYS A 222 12.97 -7.81 -5.83
N LEU A 223 12.53 -6.63 -5.37
CA LEU A 223 13.06 -5.96 -4.19
C LEU A 223 11.93 -5.73 -3.18
N LEU A 224 12.12 -6.16 -1.94
CA LEU A 224 11.24 -5.83 -0.82
C LEU A 224 11.86 -4.69 -0.03
N VAL A 225 11.13 -3.58 0.15
CA VAL A 225 11.61 -2.45 0.96
C VAL A 225 11.06 -2.57 2.37
N ALA A 226 11.93 -2.64 3.37
CA ALA A 226 11.51 -2.66 4.78
C ALA A 226 10.85 -1.33 5.19
N GLN A 227 9.83 -1.37 6.03
CA GLN A 227 9.10 -0.17 6.44
C GLN A 227 10.00 0.92 7.04
N GLY A 228 10.98 0.54 7.87
CA GLY A 228 11.95 1.48 8.46
C GLY A 228 13.01 2.01 7.49
N ALA A 229 13.10 1.51 6.26
CA ALA A 229 14.02 1.96 5.22
C ALA A 229 13.29 2.65 4.04
N LEU A 230 11.97 2.84 4.17
CA LEU A 230 11.14 3.37 3.08
C LEU A 230 11.50 4.82 2.73
N ASP A 231 11.79 5.66 3.72
CA ASP A 231 12.12 7.07 3.49
C ASP A 231 13.52 7.21 2.87
N SER A 232 14.52 6.44 3.32
CA SER A 232 15.83 6.35 2.67
C SER A 232 15.69 5.89 1.22
N PHE A 233 14.86 4.87 0.95
CA PHE A 233 14.59 4.39 -0.39
C PHE A 233 13.90 5.45 -1.28
N ARG A 234 12.91 6.19 -0.76
CA ARG A 234 12.20 7.27 -1.49
C ARG A 234 13.13 8.41 -1.88
N ASN A 235 14.07 8.73 -1.02
CA ASN A 235 15.04 9.81 -1.27
C ASN A 235 16.14 9.42 -2.26
N ASN A 236 16.34 8.13 -2.52
CA ASN A 236 17.38 7.64 -3.43
C ASN A 236 16.82 7.38 -4.83
N LYS A 237 16.69 8.48 -5.62
CA LYS A 237 16.15 8.41 -7.00
C LYS A 237 17.03 7.57 -7.93
N GLU A 238 18.35 7.64 -7.78
CA GLU A 238 19.30 6.90 -8.63
C GLU A 238 19.11 5.40 -8.47
N LEU A 239 19.03 4.91 -7.24
CA LEU A 239 18.73 3.51 -6.95
C LEU A 239 17.40 3.06 -7.56
N GLN A 240 16.34 3.86 -7.39
CA GLN A 240 15.02 3.55 -7.95
C GLN A 240 15.09 3.42 -9.48
N ASP A 241 15.73 4.38 -10.15
CA ASP A 241 15.85 4.40 -11.61
C ASP A 241 16.71 3.24 -12.14
N ASP A 242 17.74 2.84 -11.40
CA ASP A 242 18.57 1.68 -11.70
C ASP A 242 17.81 0.36 -11.58
N LEU A 243 17.06 0.17 -10.50
CA LEU A 243 16.22 -1.02 -10.29
C LEU A 243 15.13 -1.14 -11.34
N LEU A 244 14.43 -0.05 -11.62
CA LEU A 244 13.38 -0.01 -12.65
C LEU A 244 13.96 -0.27 -14.06
N SER A 245 15.16 0.25 -14.35
CA SER A 245 15.84 0.02 -15.63
C SER A 245 16.32 -1.43 -15.78
N ALA A 246 16.58 -2.12 -14.66
CA ALA A 246 16.90 -3.53 -14.60
C ALA A 246 15.67 -4.46 -14.64
N GLY A 247 14.44 -3.91 -14.66
CA GLY A 247 13.19 -4.68 -14.64
C GLY A 247 12.86 -5.31 -13.30
N VAL A 248 13.40 -4.78 -12.20
CA VAL A 248 13.15 -5.30 -10.85
C VAL A 248 11.82 -4.79 -10.33
N HIS A 249 10.92 -5.69 -9.92
CA HIS A 249 9.65 -5.37 -9.28
C HIS A 249 9.89 -4.98 -7.81
N ILE A 250 9.37 -3.84 -7.41
CA ILE A 250 9.57 -3.31 -6.06
C ILE A 250 8.29 -3.52 -5.25
N TYR A 251 8.41 -4.06 -4.04
CA TYR A 251 7.29 -4.31 -3.12
C TYR A 251 7.54 -3.63 -1.78
N ILE A 252 6.47 -3.08 -1.22
CA ILE A 252 6.46 -2.48 0.11
C ILE A 252 5.41 -3.17 0.99
N PRO A 253 5.57 -3.20 2.32
CA PRO A 253 4.52 -3.61 3.22
C PRO A 253 3.32 -2.67 3.10
N LYS A 254 2.12 -3.24 2.96
CA LYS A 254 0.88 -2.46 3.02
C LYS A 254 0.73 -1.93 4.44
N ALA A 255 0.53 -0.62 4.59
CA ALA A 255 0.18 -0.05 5.89
C ALA A 255 -1.20 -0.59 6.30
N ASN A 256 -1.22 -1.55 7.19
CA ASN A 256 -2.47 -2.02 7.80
C ASN A 256 -2.73 -1.16 9.04
N GLU A 257 -3.93 -0.64 9.17
CA GLU A 257 -4.42 -0.14 10.46
C GLU A 257 -4.35 -1.28 11.48
N TRP A 258 -3.79 -0.99 12.64
CA TRP A 258 -3.59 -1.99 13.69
C TRP A 258 -4.95 -2.57 14.12
N ASN A 259 -5.16 -3.86 13.89
CA ASN A 259 -6.32 -4.59 14.36
C ASN A 259 -5.84 -5.73 15.27
N PRO A 260 -6.08 -5.65 16.59
CA PRO A 260 -5.62 -6.66 17.55
C PRO A 260 -6.21 -8.05 17.34
N ALA A 261 -7.30 -8.18 16.58
CA ALA A 261 -8.00 -9.45 16.36
C ALA A 261 -7.52 -10.26 15.13
N GLN A 262 -6.57 -9.75 14.33
CA GLN A 262 -6.06 -10.45 13.15
C GLN A 262 -4.56 -10.75 13.27
N PRO A 263 -4.10 -11.99 12.93
CA PRO A 263 -2.67 -12.27 12.87
C PRO A 263 -2.00 -11.35 11.86
N GLN A 264 -0.92 -10.68 12.29
CA GLN A 264 -0.16 -9.69 11.52
C GLN A 264 0.66 -10.37 10.39
N THR A 265 0.02 -10.82 9.33
CA THR A 265 0.70 -11.05 8.06
C THR A 265 0.75 -9.73 7.30
N GLN A 266 1.93 -9.12 7.21
CA GLN A 266 2.14 -7.92 6.40
C GLN A 266 1.83 -8.28 4.94
N GLN A 267 0.72 -7.78 4.41
CA GLN A 267 0.43 -7.91 2.99
C GLN A 267 1.44 -7.08 2.21
N LEU A 268 2.09 -7.69 1.21
CA LEU A 268 2.98 -7.00 0.29
C LEU A 268 2.16 -6.34 -0.81
N LYS A 269 2.51 -5.10 -1.13
CA LYS A 269 1.93 -4.32 -2.22
C LYS A 269 3.04 -3.98 -3.20
N GLU A 270 2.81 -4.18 -4.50
CA GLU A 270 3.72 -3.66 -5.52
C GLU A 270 3.72 -2.13 -5.49
N VAL A 271 4.91 -1.56 -5.57
CA VAL A 271 5.12 -0.12 -5.49
C VAL A 271 4.41 0.59 -6.63
N SER A 272 3.63 1.60 -6.28
CA SER A 272 3.07 2.54 -7.24
C SER A 272 3.95 3.80 -7.33
N ILE A 273 3.75 4.62 -8.36
CA ILE A 273 4.53 5.85 -8.53
C ILE A 273 4.34 6.80 -7.34
N GLU A 274 3.16 6.77 -6.73
CA GLU A 274 2.83 7.56 -5.55
C GLU A 274 3.68 7.18 -4.33
N ASP A 275 4.09 5.92 -4.24
CA ASP A 275 4.93 5.39 -3.15
C ASP A 275 6.41 5.78 -3.30
N LEU A 276 6.85 6.13 -4.52
CA LEU A 276 8.25 6.46 -4.85
C LEU A 276 8.59 7.96 -4.71
N LEU A 277 7.60 8.81 -4.54
CA LEU A 277 7.86 10.24 -4.42
C LEU A 277 8.39 10.57 -3.02
N PRO A 278 9.50 11.35 -2.91
CA PRO A 278 10.05 11.79 -1.62
C PRO A 278 9.01 12.59 -0.84
N ARG A 279 8.79 12.27 0.43
CA ARG A 279 7.83 12.97 1.29
C ARG A 279 8.17 12.86 2.75
N ASP A 280 7.88 13.95 3.46
CA ASP A 280 7.85 13.98 4.91
C ASP A 280 6.46 13.54 5.40
N GLU A 281 6.41 12.77 6.47
CA GLU A 281 5.15 12.41 7.11
C GLU A 281 4.50 13.65 7.73
N ILE A 282 3.27 13.96 7.33
CA ILE A 282 2.51 15.08 7.90
C ILE A 282 1.89 14.64 9.23
N LYS A 283 2.32 15.28 10.31
CA LYS A 283 1.80 15.10 11.67
C LYS A 283 0.88 16.27 12.00
N ILE A 284 -0.38 15.99 12.32
CA ILE A 284 -1.37 16.99 12.74
C ILE A 284 -1.69 16.82 14.23
N ASP A 285 -2.26 17.85 14.82
CA ASP A 285 -2.75 17.83 16.20
C ASP A 285 -4.10 17.09 16.27
N LEU A 286 -4.02 15.77 16.35
CA LEU A 286 -5.18 14.88 16.41
C LEU A 286 -6.12 15.20 17.56
N LYS A 287 -5.59 15.70 18.70
CA LYS A 287 -6.40 16.05 19.88
C LYS A 287 -7.27 17.26 19.58
N SER A 288 -6.72 18.31 19.03
CA SER A 288 -7.47 19.53 18.66
C SER A 288 -8.57 19.23 17.64
N VAL A 289 -8.28 18.36 16.65
CA VAL A 289 -9.26 17.91 15.65
C VAL A 289 -10.39 17.10 16.33
N ALA A 290 -10.03 16.17 17.22
CA ALA A 290 -11.01 15.37 17.95
C ALA A 290 -11.93 16.23 18.83
N ASP A 291 -11.36 17.13 19.64
CA ASP A 291 -12.11 18.05 20.52
C ASP A 291 -13.12 18.92 19.73
N THR A 292 -12.78 19.23 18.46
CA THR A 292 -13.63 20.04 17.59
C THR A 292 -14.77 19.23 16.96
N LEU A 293 -14.51 18.00 16.48
CA LEU A 293 -15.44 17.23 15.64
C LEU A 293 -16.23 16.16 16.41
N GLN A 294 -15.75 15.71 17.56
CA GLN A 294 -16.41 14.66 18.34
C GLN A 294 -17.82 15.07 18.77
N GLY A 295 -18.80 14.21 18.52
CA GLY A 295 -20.20 14.43 18.88
C GLY A 295 -20.90 15.53 18.07
N LYS A 296 -20.31 16.06 17.00
CA LYS A 296 -20.87 17.13 16.15
C LYS A 296 -21.58 16.58 14.91
N CYS A 297 -22.48 17.39 14.36
CA CYS A 297 -23.05 17.15 13.04
C CYS A 297 -22.15 17.82 11.99
N VAL A 298 -21.63 17.02 11.05
CA VAL A 298 -20.69 17.50 10.02
C VAL A 298 -21.30 17.27 8.63
N LEU A 299 -21.38 18.34 7.83
CA LEU A 299 -21.82 18.29 6.45
C LEU A 299 -20.61 18.33 5.52
N VAL A 300 -20.55 17.39 4.56
CA VAL A 300 -19.50 17.34 3.53
C VAL A 300 -20.15 17.37 2.16
N THR A 301 -19.83 18.37 1.35
CA THR A 301 -20.27 18.44 -0.05
C THR A 301 -19.17 17.94 -0.97
N GLY A 302 -19.54 17.37 -2.13
CA GLY A 302 -18.58 16.66 -2.98
C GLY A 302 -18.05 15.40 -2.28
N SER A 303 -18.88 14.80 -1.44
CA SER A 303 -18.51 13.68 -0.53
C SER A 303 -18.05 12.41 -1.27
N ALA A 304 -18.45 12.24 -2.52
CA ALA A 304 -18.03 11.12 -3.38
C ALA A 304 -16.80 11.44 -4.26
N GLY A 305 -16.34 12.71 -4.24
CA GLY A 305 -15.11 13.12 -4.89
C GLY A 305 -13.86 12.60 -4.17
N SER A 306 -12.69 12.69 -4.82
CA SER A 306 -11.42 12.19 -4.26
C SER A 306 -11.03 12.86 -2.92
N ILE A 307 -11.27 14.17 -2.78
CA ILE A 307 -11.00 14.92 -1.55
C ILE A 307 -12.11 14.69 -0.53
N GLY A 308 -13.38 14.87 -0.94
CA GLY A 308 -14.51 14.74 -0.04
C GLY A 308 -14.62 13.36 0.60
N SER A 309 -14.41 12.28 -0.16
CA SER A 309 -14.45 10.92 0.36
C SER A 309 -13.35 10.63 1.38
N GLU A 310 -12.18 11.21 1.21
CA GLU A 310 -11.09 11.08 2.17
C GLU A 310 -11.32 11.92 3.42
N ILE A 311 -11.87 13.16 3.27
CA ILE A 311 -12.31 13.98 4.41
C ILE A 311 -13.34 13.22 5.24
N VAL A 312 -14.35 12.59 4.61
CA VAL A 312 -15.33 11.74 5.29
C VAL A 312 -14.67 10.64 6.10
N LYS A 313 -13.76 9.87 5.49
CA LYS A 313 -13.03 8.77 6.18
C LYS A 313 -12.22 9.27 7.37
N GLN A 314 -11.58 10.43 7.23
CA GLN A 314 -10.76 10.98 8.32
C GLN A 314 -11.62 11.54 9.45
N ILE A 315 -12.71 12.26 9.14
CA ILE A 315 -13.64 12.80 10.15
C ILE A 315 -14.29 11.66 10.96
N CYS A 316 -14.68 10.57 10.30
CA CYS A 316 -15.30 9.42 10.98
C CYS A 316 -14.42 8.83 12.10
N LYS A 317 -13.09 8.93 12.00
CA LYS A 317 -12.16 8.47 13.04
C LYS A 317 -12.27 9.26 14.36
N PHE A 318 -12.86 10.45 14.32
CA PHE A 318 -13.04 11.33 15.48
C PHE A 318 -14.43 11.23 16.13
N GLY A 319 -15.28 10.29 15.70
CA GLY A 319 -16.58 10.02 16.31
C GLY A 319 -17.59 11.19 16.22
N PRO A 320 -17.89 11.73 15.03
CA PRO A 320 -18.96 12.68 14.86
C PRO A 320 -20.31 12.04 15.23
N ARG A 321 -21.27 12.84 15.73
CA ARG A 321 -22.63 12.37 16.04
C ARG A 321 -23.38 11.97 14.76
N GLU A 322 -23.20 12.76 13.70
CA GLU A 322 -23.91 12.60 12.46
C GLU A 322 -23.10 13.19 11.29
N MET A 323 -23.11 12.49 10.16
CA MET A 323 -22.49 12.92 8.90
C MET A 323 -23.58 13.15 7.85
N VAL A 324 -23.61 14.34 7.24
CA VAL A 324 -24.49 14.67 6.11
C VAL A 324 -23.63 14.78 4.86
N LEU A 325 -23.78 13.83 3.95
CA LEU A 325 -22.90 13.63 2.81
C LEU A 325 -23.65 13.96 1.52
N ILE A 326 -23.21 15.01 0.82
CA ILE A 326 -23.88 15.53 -0.38
C ILE A 326 -22.97 15.37 -1.60
N ASP A 327 -23.50 14.78 -2.66
CA ASP A 327 -22.87 14.76 -3.97
C ASP A 327 -23.93 14.73 -5.08
N SER A 328 -23.64 15.27 -6.25
CA SER A 328 -24.51 15.21 -7.42
C SER A 328 -24.39 13.88 -8.20
N ALA A 329 -23.29 13.17 -8.02
CA ALA A 329 -22.99 11.92 -8.71
C ALA A 329 -23.56 10.71 -7.93
N GLU A 330 -24.66 10.13 -8.41
CA GLU A 330 -25.40 9.06 -7.72
C GLU A 330 -24.54 7.82 -7.47
N THR A 331 -23.93 7.26 -8.49
CA THR A 331 -23.16 5.99 -8.37
C THR A 331 -21.97 6.11 -7.41
N PRO A 332 -21.08 7.12 -7.51
CA PRO A 332 -20.04 7.33 -6.50
C PRO A 332 -20.59 7.59 -5.10
N GLN A 333 -21.75 8.24 -4.98
CA GLN A 333 -22.41 8.48 -3.68
C GLN A 333 -22.93 7.17 -3.06
N HIS A 334 -23.39 6.24 -3.88
CA HIS A 334 -23.74 4.89 -3.42
C HIS A 334 -22.53 4.14 -2.84
N ASP A 335 -21.35 4.27 -3.47
CA ASP A 335 -20.11 3.68 -2.95
C ASP A 335 -19.74 4.26 -1.58
N ILE A 336 -19.95 5.57 -1.37
CA ILE A 336 -19.77 6.20 -0.05
C ILE A 336 -20.72 5.60 0.98
N ARG A 337 -22.00 5.40 0.63
CA ARG A 337 -22.98 4.75 1.50
C ARG A 337 -22.55 3.35 1.93
N LEU A 338 -22.06 2.53 0.98
CA LEU A 338 -21.55 1.18 1.27
C LEU A 338 -20.30 1.23 2.14
N MET A 339 -19.40 2.18 1.87
CA MET A 339 -18.19 2.39 2.67
C MET A 339 -18.54 2.76 4.12
N MET A 340 -19.48 3.68 4.32
CA MET A 340 -19.95 4.08 5.65
C MET A 340 -20.55 2.89 6.41
N ALA A 341 -21.46 2.15 5.78
CA ALA A 341 -22.10 0.98 6.40
C ALA A 341 -21.11 -0.12 6.79
N LYS A 342 -20.03 -0.29 6.00
CA LYS A 342 -19.02 -1.32 6.24
C LYS A 342 -17.98 -0.93 7.29
N ASN A 343 -17.47 0.30 7.21
CA ASN A 343 -16.28 0.70 7.97
C ASN A 343 -16.61 1.53 9.22
N PHE A 344 -17.79 2.18 9.26
CA PHE A 344 -18.21 3.07 10.33
C PHE A 344 -19.71 2.88 10.66
N PRO A 345 -20.14 1.64 10.98
CA PRO A 345 -21.56 1.33 11.19
C PRO A 345 -22.16 2.03 12.41
N GLU A 346 -21.33 2.50 13.33
CA GLU A 346 -21.72 3.22 14.54
C GLU A 346 -22.04 4.71 14.29
N ILE A 347 -21.64 5.27 13.14
CA ILE A 347 -21.85 6.67 12.81
C ILE A 347 -23.13 6.81 11.98
N LYS A 348 -24.06 7.64 12.44
CA LYS A 348 -25.23 8.01 11.67
C LYS A 348 -24.81 8.82 10.45
N ALA A 349 -25.00 8.28 9.24
CA ALA A 349 -24.63 8.93 7.99
C ALA A 349 -25.82 9.01 7.02
N GLU A 350 -26.13 10.22 6.58
CA GLU A 350 -27.13 10.48 5.55
C GLU A 350 -26.42 10.80 4.23
N THR A 351 -26.64 9.96 3.23
CA THR A 351 -26.09 10.16 1.88
C THR A 351 -27.15 10.73 0.97
N ILE A 352 -26.94 11.95 0.49
CA ILE A 352 -27.93 12.72 -0.28
C ILE A 352 -27.39 12.98 -1.68
N VAL A 353 -28.17 12.61 -2.70
CA VAL A 353 -27.85 12.90 -4.12
C VAL A 353 -28.56 14.20 -4.51
N THR A 354 -27.79 15.28 -4.67
CA THR A 354 -28.33 16.57 -5.09
C THR A 354 -27.22 17.53 -5.52
N SER A 355 -27.56 18.55 -6.34
CA SER A 355 -26.66 19.66 -6.64
C SER A 355 -26.62 20.66 -5.50
N VAL A 356 -25.46 21.26 -5.28
CA VAL A 356 -25.26 22.36 -4.31
C VAL A 356 -25.88 23.68 -4.78
N SER A 357 -26.21 23.82 -6.09
CA SER A 357 -26.88 24.99 -6.66
C SER A 357 -28.40 24.99 -6.42
N GLY A 358 -28.96 23.92 -5.89
CA GLY A 358 -30.38 23.81 -5.59
C GLY A 358 -30.77 24.48 -4.27
N ILE A 359 -31.07 25.77 -4.26
CA ILE A 359 -31.31 26.58 -3.04
C ILE A 359 -32.39 26.00 -2.13
N ILE A 360 -33.53 25.57 -2.67
CA ILE A 360 -34.64 24.99 -1.88
C ILE A 360 -34.21 23.71 -1.19
N ARG A 361 -33.43 22.87 -1.91
CA ARG A 361 -32.96 21.61 -1.37
C ARG A 361 -31.85 21.82 -0.31
N MET A 362 -30.96 22.78 -0.52
CA MET A 362 -29.96 23.14 0.50
C MET A 362 -30.62 23.69 1.76
N GLU A 363 -31.65 24.52 1.62
CA GLU A 363 -32.41 25.05 2.74
C GLU A 363 -33.11 23.92 3.55
N ASP A 364 -33.75 22.95 2.89
CA ASP A 364 -34.35 21.78 3.54
C ASP A 364 -33.28 21.00 4.33
N ILE A 365 -32.10 20.73 3.72
CA ILE A 365 -31.01 20.02 4.37
C ILE A 365 -30.49 20.77 5.60
N PHE A 366 -30.15 22.06 5.47
CA PHE A 366 -29.61 22.83 6.58
C PHE A 366 -30.64 23.03 7.72
N SER A 367 -31.92 23.20 7.39
CA SER A 367 -32.99 23.32 8.40
C SER A 367 -33.17 22.02 9.20
N ARG A 368 -33.08 20.87 8.53
CA ARG A 368 -33.31 19.55 9.11
C ARG A 368 -32.13 19.09 9.97
N TYR A 369 -30.90 19.16 9.45
CA TYR A 369 -29.72 18.58 10.07
C TYR A 369 -28.95 19.55 10.96
N ARG A 370 -29.09 20.88 10.77
CA ARG A 370 -28.40 21.91 11.56
C ARG A 370 -26.90 21.58 11.76
N PRO A 371 -26.10 21.52 10.68
CA PRO A 371 -24.70 21.13 10.80
C PRO A 371 -23.91 22.11 11.67
N ASP A 372 -23.05 21.59 12.54
CA ASP A 372 -22.08 22.39 13.31
C ASP A 372 -20.92 22.86 12.43
N TYR A 373 -20.49 21.98 11.50
CA TYR A 373 -19.33 22.19 10.61
C TYR A 373 -19.69 21.80 9.17
N VAL A 374 -19.19 22.59 8.21
CA VAL A 374 -19.31 22.32 6.78
C VAL A 374 -17.94 22.22 6.14
N PHE A 375 -17.67 21.12 5.42
CA PHE A 375 -16.51 20.95 4.55
C PHE A 375 -16.98 20.96 3.10
N HIS A 376 -16.68 22.04 2.40
CA HIS A 376 -17.15 22.26 1.04
C HIS A 376 -16.07 21.85 0.02
N ALA A 377 -16.18 20.61 -0.50
CA ALA A 377 -15.30 20.07 -1.54
C ALA A 377 -15.98 19.87 -2.90
N ALA A 378 -17.28 20.21 -3.02
CA ALA A 378 -17.97 20.17 -4.30
C ALA A 378 -17.46 21.26 -5.23
N ALA A 379 -16.94 20.89 -6.39
CA ALA A 379 -16.57 21.83 -7.46
C ALA A 379 -16.31 21.08 -8.78
N TYR A 380 -16.58 21.71 -9.90
CA TYR A 380 -16.06 21.31 -11.20
C TYR A 380 -14.60 21.77 -11.31
N LYS A 381 -13.68 20.84 -11.58
CA LYS A 381 -12.23 21.08 -11.46
C LYS A 381 -11.44 20.93 -12.77
N HIS A 382 -12.05 20.38 -13.82
CA HIS A 382 -11.35 20.10 -15.08
C HIS A 382 -11.27 21.35 -15.94
N VAL A 383 -10.08 21.94 -16.04
CA VAL A 383 -9.84 23.19 -16.77
C VAL A 383 -10.40 23.14 -18.21
N PRO A 384 -10.09 22.15 -19.08
CA PRO A 384 -10.62 22.17 -20.43
C PRO A 384 -12.15 22.07 -20.52
N MET A 385 -12.78 21.40 -19.54
CA MET A 385 -14.25 21.31 -19.52
C MET A 385 -14.88 22.65 -19.15
N MET A 386 -14.29 23.36 -18.18
CA MET A 386 -14.81 24.64 -17.74
C MET A 386 -14.53 25.78 -18.72
N GLU A 387 -13.43 25.71 -19.48
CA GLU A 387 -13.18 26.61 -20.61
C GLU A 387 -14.28 26.54 -21.67
N ASN A 388 -14.81 25.33 -21.91
CA ASN A 388 -15.91 25.12 -22.87
C ASN A 388 -17.33 25.28 -22.24
N ASN A 389 -17.41 25.47 -20.93
CA ASN A 389 -18.69 25.57 -20.21
C ASN A 389 -18.57 26.57 -19.05
N PRO A 390 -18.35 27.87 -19.33
CA PRO A 390 -18.22 28.88 -18.28
C PRO A 390 -19.44 28.98 -17.39
N SER A 391 -20.64 28.94 -17.97
CA SER A 391 -21.91 29.06 -17.24
C SER A 391 -22.07 27.95 -16.20
N GLU A 392 -21.73 26.72 -16.55
CA GLU A 392 -21.73 25.58 -15.60
C GLU A 392 -20.72 25.77 -14.45
N SER A 393 -19.57 26.38 -14.77
CA SER A 393 -18.56 26.72 -13.74
C SER A 393 -19.10 27.75 -12.76
N ILE A 394 -19.86 28.74 -13.25
CA ILE A 394 -20.49 29.77 -12.40
C ILE A 394 -21.60 29.16 -11.57
N GLU A 395 -22.51 28.39 -12.16
CA GLU A 395 -23.62 27.80 -11.43
C GLU A 395 -23.15 26.85 -10.32
N ASN A 396 -22.30 25.91 -10.67
CA ASN A 396 -21.87 24.92 -9.67
C ASN A 396 -20.84 25.45 -8.67
N ASN A 397 -19.78 26.14 -9.15
CA ASN A 397 -18.71 26.58 -8.27
C ASN A 397 -19.06 27.87 -7.52
N VAL A 398 -19.50 28.91 -8.23
CA VAL A 398 -19.76 30.24 -7.64
C VAL A 398 -21.07 30.25 -6.91
N TYR A 399 -22.18 30.00 -7.63
CA TYR A 399 -23.52 30.07 -7.06
C TYR A 399 -23.74 28.99 -5.99
N GLY A 400 -23.29 27.76 -6.26
CA GLY A 400 -23.33 26.71 -5.25
C GLY A 400 -22.57 27.06 -3.96
N THR A 401 -21.37 27.68 -4.07
CA THR A 401 -20.63 28.17 -2.88
C THR A 401 -21.40 29.28 -2.17
N LYS A 402 -21.98 30.26 -2.91
CA LYS A 402 -22.78 31.32 -2.33
C LYS A 402 -23.94 30.75 -1.51
N ILE A 403 -24.75 29.86 -2.11
CA ILE A 403 -25.91 29.24 -1.43
C ILE A 403 -25.47 28.55 -0.14
N LEU A 404 -24.41 27.71 -0.20
CA LEU A 404 -23.94 26.99 0.98
C LEU A 404 -23.42 27.92 2.08
N ALA A 405 -22.71 28.98 1.71
CA ALA A 405 -22.21 29.97 2.66
C ALA A 405 -23.35 30.76 3.31
N ASP A 406 -24.35 31.19 2.55
CA ASP A 406 -25.53 31.89 3.05
C ASP A 406 -26.34 30.99 4.00
N MET A 407 -26.56 29.73 3.63
CA MET A 407 -27.19 28.74 4.51
C MET A 407 -26.39 28.49 5.79
N ALA A 408 -25.07 28.48 5.70
CA ALA A 408 -24.21 28.33 6.88
C ALA A 408 -24.41 29.49 7.87
N VAL A 409 -24.48 30.72 7.38
CA VAL A 409 -24.77 31.90 8.23
C VAL A 409 -26.19 31.83 8.78
N LYS A 410 -27.20 31.61 7.93
CA LYS A 410 -28.61 31.53 8.29
C LYS A 410 -28.89 30.49 9.38
N TYR A 411 -28.23 29.33 9.31
CA TYR A 411 -28.46 28.22 10.24
C TYR A 411 -27.43 28.10 11.34
N GLY A 412 -26.52 29.06 11.49
CA GLY A 412 -25.60 29.19 12.59
C GLY A 412 -24.49 28.11 12.62
N VAL A 413 -24.04 27.71 11.44
CA VAL A 413 -22.85 26.85 11.31
C VAL A 413 -21.65 27.54 11.97
N LYS A 414 -20.91 26.83 12.80
CA LYS A 414 -19.76 27.41 13.52
C LYS A 414 -18.60 27.69 12.58
N LYS A 415 -18.33 26.76 11.68
CA LYS A 415 -17.22 26.88 10.75
C LYS A 415 -17.52 26.28 9.38
N PHE A 416 -17.17 27.01 8.35
CA PHE A 416 -17.28 26.64 6.95
C PHE A 416 -15.88 26.55 6.35
N VAL A 417 -15.45 25.35 5.95
CA VAL A 417 -14.13 25.09 5.37
C VAL A 417 -14.27 24.89 3.88
N MET A 418 -13.76 25.84 3.08
CA MET A 418 -13.81 25.79 1.62
C MET A 418 -12.51 25.22 1.05
N ILE A 419 -12.63 24.22 0.19
CA ILE A 419 -11.51 23.69 -0.58
C ILE A 419 -11.28 24.56 -1.82
N SER A 420 -10.08 25.11 -1.95
CA SER A 420 -9.63 25.88 -3.11
C SER A 420 -8.38 25.25 -3.76
N THR A 421 -7.76 25.94 -4.70
CA THR A 421 -6.69 25.41 -5.54
C THR A 421 -5.63 26.49 -5.82
N ASP A 422 -4.42 26.04 -6.17
CA ASP A 422 -3.34 26.88 -6.71
C ASP A 422 -3.76 27.66 -7.98
N LYS A 423 -4.71 27.12 -8.74
CA LYS A 423 -5.23 27.74 -9.99
C LYS A 423 -6.09 28.98 -9.77
N ALA A 424 -6.54 29.21 -8.52
CA ALA A 424 -7.20 30.45 -8.13
C ALA A 424 -6.23 31.65 -8.02
N VAL A 425 -4.93 31.38 -8.04
CA VAL A 425 -3.87 32.41 -7.98
C VAL A 425 -3.53 32.87 -9.39
N ASN A 426 -3.64 34.18 -9.67
CA ASN A 426 -3.42 34.73 -11.01
C ASN A 426 -4.09 33.82 -12.08
N PRO A 427 -5.41 33.63 -12.02
CA PRO A 427 -6.06 32.62 -12.84
C PRO A 427 -5.85 32.88 -14.34
N THR A 428 -5.58 31.79 -15.08
CA THR A 428 -5.42 31.81 -16.55
C THR A 428 -6.55 31.06 -17.25
N ASN A 429 -7.55 30.64 -16.49
CA ASN A 429 -8.65 29.83 -16.96
C ASN A 429 -9.93 30.07 -16.13
N VAL A 430 -11.05 29.74 -16.74
CA VAL A 430 -12.39 29.88 -16.15
C VAL A 430 -12.54 29.16 -14.82
N MET A 431 -12.05 27.92 -14.73
CA MET A 431 -12.13 27.13 -13.48
C MET A 431 -11.37 27.81 -12.33
N GLY A 432 -10.14 28.26 -12.58
CA GLY A 432 -9.33 28.96 -11.58
C GLY A 432 -9.99 30.27 -11.16
N CYS A 433 -10.52 31.05 -12.13
CA CYS A 433 -11.23 32.29 -11.87
C CYS A 433 -12.53 32.05 -11.05
N SER A 434 -13.30 31.01 -11.36
CA SER A 434 -14.51 30.67 -10.58
C SER A 434 -14.18 30.37 -9.11
N LYS A 435 -13.06 29.66 -8.85
CA LYS A 435 -12.61 29.39 -7.48
C LYS A 435 -12.09 30.65 -6.78
N ARG A 436 -11.47 31.57 -7.52
CA ARG A 436 -11.07 32.87 -6.98
C ARG A 436 -12.29 33.72 -6.57
N ILE A 437 -13.32 33.72 -7.37
CA ILE A 437 -14.60 34.40 -7.02
C ILE A 437 -15.20 33.78 -5.74
N CYS A 438 -15.18 32.45 -5.60
CA CYS A 438 -15.60 31.80 -4.35
C CYS A 438 -14.79 32.26 -3.14
N GLU A 439 -13.45 32.37 -3.27
CA GLU A 439 -12.59 32.88 -2.21
C GLU A 439 -12.97 34.32 -1.81
N ILE A 440 -13.17 35.18 -2.80
CA ILE A 440 -13.57 36.58 -2.60
C ILE A 440 -14.91 36.65 -1.84
N TYR A 441 -15.90 35.83 -2.23
CA TYR A 441 -17.20 35.79 -1.58
C TYR A 441 -17.10 35.40 -0.11
N VAL A 442 -16.50 34.22 0.20
CA VAL A 442 -16.47 33.75 1.58
C VAL A 442 -15.62 34.63 2.50
N GLN A 443 -14.60 35.31 1.96
CA GLN A 443 -13.79 36.26 2.71
C GLN A 443 -14.57 37.57 2.99
N SER A 444 -15.28 38.12 2.00
CA SER A 444 -16.09 39.31 2.18
C SER A 444 -17.22 39.08 3.18
N LEU A 445 -17.84 37.88 3.14
CA LEU A 445 -18.90 37.46 4.07
C LEU A 445 -18.34 37.30 5.51
N ASP A 446 -17.20 36.65 5.68
CA ASP A 446 -16.53 36.55 7.00
C ASP A 446 -16.19 37.92 7.58
N HIS A 447 -15.69 38.83 6.74
CA HIS A 447 -15.39 40.19 7.15
C HIS A 447 -16.68 40.97 7.54
N ALA A 448 -17.75 40.81 6.80
CA ALA A 448 -19.06 41.43 7.09
C ALA A 448 -19.63 40.92 8.42
N ILE A 449 -19.46 39.64 8.74
CA ILE A 449 -19.85 39.08 10.05
C ILE A 449 -18.99 39.67 11.17
N LYS A 450 -17.67 39.68 11.00
CA LYS A 450 -16.71 40.18 12.02
C LYS A 450 -16.92 41.68 12.32
N THR A 451 -17.30 42.45 11.33
CA THR A 451 -17.58 43.89 11.48
C THR A 451 -19.00 44.18 11.96
N GLY A 452 -19.85 43.16 12.11
CA GLY A 452 -21.24 43.29 12.55
C GLY A 452 -22.21 43.78 11.48
N LYS A 453 -21.77 43.88 10.21
CA LYS A 453 -22.61 44.25 9.06
C LYS A 453 -23.64 43.15 8.78
N ILE A 454 -23.24 41.88 8.92
CA ILE A 454 -24.10 40.71 8.85
C ILE A 454 -24.12 40.04 10.21
N LYS A 455 -25.34 39.69 10.67
CA LYS A 455 -25.49 38.93 11.91
C LYS A 455 -25.21 37.45 11.66
N GLY A 456 -24.20 36.93 12.31
CA GLY A 456 -23.80 35.51 12.17
C GLY A 456 -22.71 35.11 13.14
N VAL A 457 -22.45 33.82 13.23
CA VAL A 457 -21.37 33.23 14.06
C VAL A 457 -20.40 32.43 13.24
N THR A 458 -20.66 32.25 11.95
CA THR A 458 -19.91 31.39 11.05
C THR A 458 -18.54 31.96 10.77
N GLN A 459 -17.50 31.14 10.95
CA GLN A 459 -16.13 31.43 10.56
C GLN A 459 -15.84 30.74 9.23
N PHE A 460 -15.39 31.52 8.24
CA PHE A 460 -15.06 30.99 6.91
C PHE A 460 -13.56 30.78 6.78
N VAL A 461 -13.14 29.54 6.52
CA VAL A 461 -11.76 29.14 6.32
C VAL A 461 -11.58 28.62 4.91
N THR A 462 -10.60 29.13 4.19
CA THR A 462 -10.25 28.65 2.85
C THR A 462 -8.93 27.90 2.89
N THR A 463 -8.84 26.77 2.19
CA THR A 463 -7.62 25.99 2.04
C THR A 463 -7.21 25.91 0.58
N ARG A 464 -5.96 26.25 0.28
CA ARG A 464 -5.37 26.32 -1.07
C ARG A 464 -4.22 25.34 -1.19
N PHE A 465 -4.33 24.40 -2.14
CA PHE A 465 -3.27 23.44 -2.45
C PHE A 465 -3.28 23.07 -3.93
N GLY A 466 -2.16 22.52 -4.42
CA GLY A 466 -1.99 22.13 -5.82
C GLY A 466 -2.58 20.77 -6.14
N ASN A 467 -1.96 20.07 -7.11
CA ASN A 467 -2.50 18.79 -7.56
C ASN A 467 -2.34 17.71 -6.48
N VAL A 468 -3.33 16.83 -6.41
CA VAL A 468 -3.29 15.64 -5.54
C VAL A 468 -3.10 14.38 -6.37
N LEU A 469 -2.26 13.48 -5.88
CA LEU A 469 -1.90 12.23 -6.57
C LEU A 469 -3.07 11.25 -6.58
N GLY A 470 -3.26 10.60 -7.72
CA GLY A 470 -4.25 9.53 -7.85
C GLY A 470 -5.71 10.00 -7.85
N SER A 471 -6.00 11.31 -7.89
CA SER A 471 -7.37 11.80 -7.98
C SER A 471 -8.01 11.45 -9.33
N ASN A 472 -9.34 11.25 -9.32
CA ASN A 472 -10.11 10.91 -10.51
C ASN A 472 -9.87 11.93 -11.63
N GLY A 473 -9.61 11.45 -12.86
CA GLY A 473 -9.34 12.27 -14.03
C GLY A 473 -7.98 12.98 -14.04
N SER A 474 -7.10 12.73 -13.06
CA SER A 474 -5.76 13.33 -13.03
C SER A 474 -4.77 12.59 -13.94
N VAL A 475 -3.54 13.14 -14.05
CA VAL A 475 -2.51 12.68 -14.97
C VAL A 475 -2.08 11.23 -14.73
N ILE A 476 -1.99 10.76 -13.48
CA ILE A 476 -1.56 9.39 -13.17
C ILE A 476 -2.56 8.34 -13.65
N PRO A 477 -3.86 8.39 -13.34
CA PRO A 477 -4.86 7.51 -13.95
C PRO A 477 -4.89 7.55 -15.47
N LEU A 478 -4.67 8.72 -16.08
CA LEU A 478 -4.58 8.87 -17.53
C LEU A 478 -3.39 8.08 -18.09
N PHE A 479 -2.20 8.29 -17.55
CA PHE A 479 -0.99 7.59 -17.97
C PHE A 479 -1.08 6.08 -17.77
N LYS A 480 -1.63 5.61 -16.64
CA LYS A 480 -1.89 4.18 -16.40
C LYS A 480 -2.77 3.57 -17.50
N ARG A 481 -3.84 4.25 -17.93
CA ARG A 481 -4.71 3.80 -19.02
C ARG A 481 -3.98 3.78 -20.37
N GLN A 482 -3.21 4.84 -20.68
CA GLN A 482 -2.46 4.94 -21.94
C GLN A 482 -1.37 3.88 -22.04
N ILE A 483 -0.62 3.64 -20.98
CA ILE A 483 0.40 2.59 -20.90
C ILE A 483 -0.24 1.21 -21.10
N LYS A 484 -1.36 0.94 -20.40
CA LYS A 484 -2.11 -0.33 -20.54
C LYS A 484 -2.65 -0.54 -21.96
N ALA A 485 -2.94 0.53 -22.68
CA ALA A 485 -3.38 0.50 -24.08
C ALA A 485 -2.24 0.40 -25.09
N GLY A 486 -0.97 0.34 -24.66
CA GLY A 486 0.21 0.28 -25.53
C GLY A 486 0.75 1.64 -25.95
N GLY A 487 0.26 2.74 -25.39
CA GLY A 487 0.70 4.10 -25.69
C GLY A 487 -0.05 4.78 -26.84
N PRO A 488 0.40 5.96 -27.30
CA PRO A 488 1.43 6.78 -26.67
C PRO A 488 0.96 7.43 -25.36
N VAL A 489 1.90 7.73 -24.45
CA VAL A 489 1.63 8.57 -23.28
C VAL A 489 1.68 10.04 -23.71
N THR A 490 0.60 10.78 -23.47
CA THR A 490 0.48 12.18 -23.90
C THR A 490 0.88 13.14 -22.79
N VAL A 491 1.86 14.01 -23.08
CA VAL A 491 2.31 15.10 -22.20
C VAL A 491 2.15 16.41 -22.94
N THR A 492 1.63 17.46 -22.27
CA THR A 492 1.33 18.72 -22.95
C THR A 492 2.58 19.50 -23.31
N ASP A 493 3.60 19.55 -22.44
CA ASP A 493 4.87 20.22 -22.72
C ASP A 493 6.03 19.47 -22.02
N PRO A 494 7.23 19.36 -22.63
CA PRO A 494 8.37 18.67 -22.01
C PRO A 494 8.88 19.34 -20.72
N ASN A 495 8.62 20.62 -20.53
CA ASN A 495 9.06 21.41 -19.37
C ASN A 495 7.96 21.63 -18.34
N ILE A 496 6.75 21.13 -18.58
CA ILE A 496 5.65 21.34 -17.64
C ILE A 496 5.95 20.69 -16.28
N ILE A 497 5.80 21.47 -15.22
CA ILE A 497 5.98 21.02 -13.86
C ILE A 497 4.68 21.17 -13.06
N ARG A 498 4.48 20.28 -12.10
CA ARG A 498 3.37 20.35 -11.15
C ARG A 498 3.84 19.97 -9.76
N PHE A 499 3.22 20.61 -8.78
CA PHE A 499 3.32 20.15 -7.40
C PHE A 499 2.32 19.03 -7.15
N PHE A 500 2.70 18.07 -6.32
CA PHE A 500 1.82 16.97 -5.96
C PHE A 500 1.83 16.73 -4.45
N MET A 501 0.68 16.39 -3.92
CA MET A 501 0.48 15.97 -2.53
C MET A 501 -0.37 14.69 -2.51
N LEU A 502 -0.22 13.84 -1.49
CA LEU A 502 -1.14 12.71 -1.32
C LEU A 502 -2.52 13.23 -0.84
N ILE A 503 -3.59 12.59 -1.29
CA ILE A 503 -4.94 12.94 -0.86
C ILE A 503 -5.09 12.89 0.66
N PRO A 504 -4.61 11.82 1.37
CA PRO A 504 -4.67 11.79 2.83
C PRO A 504 -3.88 12.91 3.53
N GLU A 505 -2.76 13.33 2.97
CA GLU A 505 -1.95 14.45 3.49
C GLU A 505 -2.69 15.77 3.37
N ALA A 506 -3.22 16.07 2.17
CA ALA A 506 -4.01 17.27 1.94
C ALA A 506 -5.21 17.33 2.90
N CYS A 507 -5.92 16.22 3.07
CA CYS A 507 -7.09 16.16 3.95
C CYS A 507 -6.73 16.34 5.44
N LYS A 508 -5.59 15.81 5.91
CA LYS A 508 -5.08 16.07 7.26
C LYS A 508 -4.88 17.57 7.49
N LEU A 509 -4.20 18.26 6.57
CA LEU A 509 -3.97 19.71 6.65
C LEU A 509 -5.27 20.51 6.56
N VAL A 510 -6.25 20.07 5.75
CA VAL A 510 -7.59 20.68 5.68
C VAL A 510 -8.29 20.56 7.03
N LEU A 511 -8.27 19.42 7.68
CA LEU A 511 -8.87 19.23 9.00
C LEU A 511 -8.20 20.12 10.04
N GLU A 512 -6.90 20.21 10.06
CA GLU A 512 -6.18 21.06 11.01
C GLU A 512 -6.42 22.54 10.76
N ALA A 513 -6.36 23.00 9.50
CA ALA A 513 -6.71 24.37 9.13
C ALA A 513 -8.17 24.69 9.49
N GLY A 514 -9.09 23.77 9.19
CA GLY A 514 -10.49 23.90 9.54
C GLY A 514 -10.76 23.98 11.03
N THR A 515 -10.00 23.30 11.86
CA THR A 515 -10.19 23.31 13.32
C THR A 515 -9.53 24.51 14.00
N LYS A 516 -8.33 24.91 13.57
CA LYS A 516 -7.52 25.97 14.18
C LYS A 516 -7.73 27.38 13.59
N GLY A 517 -8.29 27.49 12.37
CA GLY A 517 -8.55 28.78 11.73
C GLY A 517 -9.59 29.59 12.50
N ASN A 518 -9.48 30.93 12.43
CA ASN A 518 -10.35 31.89 13.13
C ASN A 518 -11.32 32.64 12.18
N GLY A 519 -11.36 32.22 10.91
CA GLY A 519 -12.17 32.81 9.85
C GLY A 519 -11.43 33.92 9.10
N GLY A 520 -11.78 34.09 7.81
CA GLY A 520 -11.17 35.05 6.90
C GLY A 520 -9.78 34.68 6.40
N GLU A 521 -9.19 33.56 6.87
CA GLU A 521 -7.87 33.15 6.41
C GLU A 521 -7.94 32.29 5.14
N ILE A 522 -6.92 32.43 4.30
CA ILE A 522 -6.58 31.47 3.26
C ILE A 522 -5.32 30.73 3.69
N PHE A 523 -5.48 29.47 4.00
CA PHE A 523 -4.37 28.58 4.33
C PHE A 523 -3.77 27.97 3.07
N VAL A 524 -2.50 28.20 2.85
CA VAL A 524 -1.72 27.73 1.70
C VAL A 524 -0.81 26.61 2.16
N PHE A 525 -0.94 25.44 1.53
CA PHE A 525 -0.16 24.28 1.93
C PHE A 525 1.18 24.22 1.19
N ASP A 526 2.24 23.86 1.93
CA ASP A 526 3.54 23.56 1.35
C ASP A 526 3.46 22.27 0.52
N MET A 527 3.58 22.42 -0.78
CA MET A 527 3.45 21.33 -1.75
C MET A 527 4.75 20.54 -1.95
N GLY A 528 5.84 20.92 -1.26
CA GLY A 528 7.15 20.29 -1.42
C GLY A 528 7.80 20.58 -2.78
N ASN A 529 8.56 19.62 -3.30
CA ASN A 529 9.30 19.77 -4.55
C ASN A 529 8.42 19.57 -5.80
N PRO A 530 8.57 20.43 -6.82
CA PRO A 530 7.85 20.27 -8.08
C PRO A 530 8.38 19.07 -8.86
N VAL A 531 7.51 18.44 -9.66
CA VAL A 531 7.79 17.26 -10.46
C VAL A 531 7.55 17.57 -11.94
N LYS A 532 8.53 17.29 -12.81
CA LYS A 532 8.34 17.33 -14.28
C LYS A 532 7.41 16.18 -14.71
N ILE A 533 6.36 16.54 -15.43
CA ILE A 533 5.36 15.55 -15.90
C ILE A 533 5.95 14.55 -16.89
N ALA A 534 6.90 15.01 -17.73
CA ALA A 534 7.62 14.12 -18.65
C ALA A 534 8.44 13.05 -17.90
N ASP A 535 9.10 13.42 -16.80
CA ASP A 535 9.86 12.45 -15.99
C ASP A 535 8.93 11.50 -15.22
N LEU A 536 7.79 11.98 -14.75
CA LEU A 536 6.74 11.15 -14.17
C LEU A 536 6.25 10.09 -15.18
N ALA A 537 5.99 10.50 -16.44
CA ALA A 537 5.59 9.59 -17.51
C ALA A 537 6.65 8.51 -17.78
N LYS A 538 7.92 8.90 -17.90
CA LYS A 538 9.05 7.96 -18.11
C LYS A 538 9.12 6.94 -16.97
N ARG A 539 9.01 7.39 -15.72
CA ARG A 539 9.03 6.51 -14.53
C ARG A 539 7.85 5.56 -14.49
N MET A 540 6.66 6.02 -14.88
CA MET A 540 5.46 5.16 -14.93
C MET A 540 5.56 4.09 -16.02
N ILE A 541 6.10 4.41 -17.20
CA ILE A 541 6.38 3.44 -18.28
C ILE A 541 7.35 2.38 -17.76
N LYS A 542 8.47 2.77 -17.14
CA LYS A 542 9.45 1.83 -16.56
C LYS A 542 8.83 0.94 -15.48
N LEU A 543 8.06 1.51 -14.55
CA LEU A 543 7.36 0.76 -13.48
C LEU A 543 6.40 -0.29 -14.02
N SER A 544 5.73 0.00 -15.15
CA SER A 544 4.78 -0.94 -15.75
C SER A 544 5.44 -2.11 -16.48
N GLY A 545 6.76 -2.07 -16.71
CA GLY A 545 7.47 -3.03 -17.55
C GLY A 545 7.09 -2.98 -19.03
N ALA A 546 6.31 -1.98 -19.46
CA ALA A 546 5.85 -1.85 -20.84
C ALA A 546 7.01 -1.50 -21.77
N THR A 547 7.12 -2.22 -22.87
CA THR A 547 8.10 -1.99 -23.95
C THR A 547 7.42 -1.32 -25.15
N GLY A 548 8.13 -0.39 -25.83
CA GLY A 548 7.62 0.26 -27.02
C GLY A 548 6.61 1.39 -26.79
N VAL A 549 6.37 1.80 -25.54
CA VAL A 549 5.49 2.92 -25.22
C VAL A 549 6.26 4.24 -25.31
N GLU A 550 5.85 5.10 -26.24
CA GLU A 550 6.47 6.41 -26.48
C GLU A 550 5.72 7.53 -25.75
N ILE A 551 6.42 8.66 -25.51
CA ILE A 551 5.82 9.90 -25.01
C ILE A 551 5.60 10.84 -26.19
N LYS A 552 4.33 11.29 -26.36
CA LYS A 552 3.95 12.27 -27.37
C LYS A 552 3.64 13.61 -26.73
N TYR A 553 4.27 14.68 -27.22
CA TYR A 553 3.99 16.05 -26.78
C TYR A 553 2.85 16.65 -27.63
N THR A 554 1.83 17.23 -26.94
CA THR A 554 0.58 17.66 -27.59
C THR A 554 0.41 19.18 -27.66
N GLY A 555 1.27 19.96 -27.03
CA GLY A 555 1.09 21.39 -26.80
C GLY A 555 0.25 21.67 -25.53
N LEU A 556 0.39 22.87 -24.96
CA LEU A 556 -0.41 23.34 -23.84
C LEU A 556 -1.89 23.47 -24.22
N ARG A 557 -2.77 23.10 -23.32
CA ARG A 557 -4.22 23.20 -23.48
C ARG A 557 -4.69 24.62 -23.18
N ALA A 558 -5.92 24.94 -23.60
CA ALA A 558 -6.56 26.18 -23.21
C ALA A 558 -6.58 26.34 -21.67
N GLY A 559 -6.16 27.49 -21.19
CA GLY A 559 -6.08 27.82 -19.78
C GLY A 559 -4.94 27.18 -19.00
N GLU A 560 -4.07 26.35 -19.62
CA GLU A 560 -3.02 25.63 -18.93
C GLU A 560 -1.74 26.47 -18.75
N LYS A 561 -1.22 26.54 -17.51
CA LYS A 561 0.08 27.16 -17.18
C LYS A 561 1.22 26.14 -17.34
N LEU A 562 2.40 26.62 -17.76
CA LEU A 562 3.62 25.83 -17.73
C LEU A 562 4.06 25.56 -16.28
N TYR A 563 3.91 26.56 -15.41
CA TYR A 563 4.22 26.52 -13.98
C TYR A 563 3.02 27.01 -13.18
N GLU A 564 2.61 26.27 -12.14
CA GLU A 564 1.55 26.71 -11.23
C GLU A 564 2.14 27.53 -10.07
N GLU A 565 1.44 28.56 -9.65
CA GLU A 565 1.80 29.44 -8.54
C GLU A 565 0.88 29.16 -7.35
N VAL A 566 1.45 29.06 -6.17
CA VAL A 566 0.67 28.83 -4.93
C VAL A 566 0.27 30.16 -4.27
N LEU A 567 0.99 31.22 -4.61
CA LEU A 567 0.83 32.59 -4.09
C LEU A 567 0.95 33.63 -5.22
N ASN A 568 0.18 34.70 -5.14
CA ASN A 568 0.36 35.86 -5.98
C ASN A 568 1.57 36.70 -5.49
N LYS A 569 2.17 37.51 -6.39
CA LYS A 569 3.29 38.41 -6.06
C LYS A 569 2.92 39.44 -4.99
N GLU A 570 1.64 39.83 -4.91
CA GLU A 570 1.11 40.77 -3.92
C GLU A 570 0.70 40.08 -2.60
N GLU A 571 0.53 38.76 -2.60
CA GLU A 571 0.18 37.98 -1.41
C GLU A 571 1.44 37.67 -0.60
N THR A 572 1.62 38.34 0.53
CA THR A 572 2.64 37.96 1.52
C THR A 572 2.09 36.84 2.41
N THR A 573 2.94 35.96 2.89
CA THR A 573 2.54 34.92 3.82
C THR A 573 3.00 35.19 5.24
N MET A 574 2.19 34.76 6.19
CA MET A 574 2.54 34.70 7.61
C MET A 574 2.69 33.24 8.04
N PRO A 575 3.56 32.95 9.03
CA PRO A 575 3.60 31.63 9.67
C PRO A 575 2.23 31.27 10.24
N SER A 576 1.91 29.98 10.22
CA SER A 576 0.72 29.46 10.89
C SER A 576 1.09 28.58 12.09
N PHE A 577 0.11 27.88 12.63
CA PHE A 577 0.26 26.89 13.70
C PHE A 577 0.92 25.58 13.25
N HIS A 578 1.22 25.42 11.95
CA HIS A 578 1.81 24.21 11.38
C HIS A 578 2.84 24.54 10.31
N ASP A 579 4.02 23.88 10.33
CA ASP A 579 5.15 24.18 9.43
C ASP A 579 4.82 24.04 7.93
N LYS A 580 3.90 23.12 7.60
CA LYS A 580 3.44 22.87 6.22
C LYS A 580 2.25 23.73 5.80
N ILE A 581 1.80 24.66 6.66
CA ILE A 581 0.69 25.58 6.37
C ILE A 581 1.19 27.02 6.54
N ARG A 582 0.87 27.88 5.59
CA ARG A 582 1.08 29.33 5.65
C ARG A 582 -0.26 30.04 5.51
N ILE A 583 -0.39 31.23 6.06
CA ILE A 583 -1.57 32.07 5.92
C ILE A 583 -1.26 33.12 4.86
N ALA A 584 -2.05 33.14 3.77
CA ALA A 584 -1.95 34.19 2.77
C ALA A 584 -2.60 35.48 3.29
N LYS A 585 -1.89 36.60 3.18
CA LYS A 585 -2.43 37.92 3.45
C LYS A 585 -3.11 38.43 2.18
N VAL A 586 -4.43 38.51 2.21
CA VAL A 586 -5.25 38.81 1.04
C VAL A 586 -5.87 40.19 1.13
N ARG A 587 -6.29 40.73 -0.02
CA ARG A 587 -7.02 41.99 -0.12
C ARG A 587 -8.38 41.85 0.54
N GLN A 588 -8.81 42.89 1.25
CA GLN A 588 -10.19 42.96 1.77
C GLN A 588 -11.16 43.44 0.68
N TYR A 589 -12.32 42.83 0.66
CA TYR A 589 -13.39 43.11 -0.30
C TYR A 589 -14.64 43.58 0.45
N ASP A 590 -15.33 44.62 -0.11
CA ASP A 590 -16.62 45.03 0.43
C ASP A 590 -17.70 44.01 0.06
N TYR A 591 -18.45 43.57 1.05
CA TYR A 591 -19.45 42.50 0.88
C TYR A 591 -20.57 42.88 -0.09
N ASP A 592 -21.15 44.10 0.04
CA ASP A 592 -22.32 44.51 -0.81
C ASP A 592 -21.91 44.59 -2.29
N THR A 593 -20.68 45.03 -2.57
CA THR A 593 -20.15 45.06 -3.93
C THR A 593 -19.95 43.65 -4.48
N VAL A 594 -19.34 42.76 -3.70
CA VAL A 594 -19.09 41.37 -4.10
C VAL A 594 -20.42 40.61 -4.29
N GLU A 595 -21.39 40.78 -3.40
CA GLU A 595 -22.69 40.13 -3.48
C GLU A 595 -23.41 40.51 -4.78
N ARG A 596 -23.50 41.80 -5.06
CA ARG A 596 -24.11 42.32 -6.30
C ARG A 596 -23.40 41.83 -7.55
N ASP A 597 -22.07 41.91 -7.57
CA ASP A 597 -21.29 41.44 -8.72
C ASP A 597 -21.48 39.95 -9.01
N ILE A 598 -21.62 39.13 -7.97
CA ILE A 598 -21.87 37.68 -8.11
C ILE A 598 -23.31 37.45 -8.57
N GLU A 599 -24.30 38.20 -8.07
CA GLU A 599 -25.69 38.10 -8.54
C GLU A 599 -25.80 38.45 -10.02
N ASP A 600 -25.16 39.56 -10.44
CA ASP A 600 -25.08 39.94 -11.85
C ASP A 600 -24.40 38.83 -12.69
N LEU A 601 -23.28 38.27 -12.21
CA LEU A 601 -22.56 37.20 -12.92
C LEU A 601 -23.46 35.96 -13.08
N VAL A 602 -24.15 35.55 -12.01
CA VAL A 602 -25.08 34.42 -12.04
C VAL A 602 -26.23 34.66 -13.03
N GLU A 603 -26.77 35.87 -13.06
CA GLU A 603 -27.84 36.21 -14.01
C GLU A 603 -27.35 36.16 -15.46
N ILE A 604 -26.18 36.75 -15.75
CA ILE A 604 -25.54 36.69 -17.07
C ILE A 604 -25.32 35.25 -17.50
N SER A 605 -24.82 34.39 -16.59
CA SER A 605 -24.51 32.99 -16.92
C SER A 605 -25.72 32.16 -17.32
N LYS A 606 -26.92 32.50 -16.85
CA LYS A 606 -28.16 31.80 -17.22
C LYS A 606 -28.55 31.98 -18.70
N HIS A 607 -27.99 32.97 -19.37
CA HIS A 607 -28.21 33.18 -20.80
C HIS A 607 -27.28 32.35 -21.69
N TYR A 608 -26.33 31.62 -21.10
CA TYR A 608 -25.33 30.78 -21.82
C TYR A 608 -24.51 31.57 -22.85
N ASP A 609 -24.31 32.87 -22.60
CA ASP A 609 -23.36 33.71 -23.35
C ASP A 609 -21.98 33.60 -22.67
N ASP A 610 -21.13 32.72 -23.22
CA ASP A 610 -19.81 32.45 -22.68
C ASP A 610 -18.91 33.69 -22.66
N MET A 611 -19.00 34.55 -23.71
CA MET A 611 -18.16 35.75 -23.79
C MET A 611 -18.60 36.79 -22.76
N ALA A 612 -19.91 37.02 -22.60
CA ALA A 612 -20.44 37.93 -21.59
C ALA A 612 -20.13 37.41 -20.16
N THR A 613 -20.28 36.11 -19.93
CA THR A 613 -19.96 35.45 -18.66
C THR A 613 -18.48 35.64 -18.28
N VAL A 614 -17.56 35.33 -19.19
CA VAL A 614 -16.12 35.45 -18.91
C VAL A 614 -15.71 36.92 -18.79
N LYS A 615 -16.32 37.84 -19.56
CA LYS A 615 -16.09 39.28 -19.40
C LYS A 615 -16.44 39.74 -17.98
N LYS A 616 -17.62 39.37 -17.45
CA LYS A 616 -17.99 39.69 -16.07
C LYS A 616 -17.07 39.04 -15.04
N MET A 617 -16.63 37.83 -15.28
CA MET A 617 -15.59 37.18 -14.42
C MET A 617 -14.31 38.00 -14.35
N LYS A 618 -13.84 38.56 -15.47
CA LYS A 618 -12.62 39.40 -15.52
C LYS A 618 -12.84 40.77 -14.83
N GLU A 619 -14.05 41.30 -14.85
CA GLU A 619 -14.39 42.52 -14.09
C GLU A 619 -14.29 42.26 -12.58
N ILE A 620 -14.77 41.11 -12.09
CA ILE A 620 -14.68 40.73 -10.66
C ILE A 620 -13.25 40.37 -10.26
N VAL A 621 -12.49 39.74 -11.15
CA VAL A 621 -11.12 39.26 -10.93
C VAL A 621 -10.20 39.87 -11.97
N PRO A 622 -9.71 41.12 -11.77
CA PRO A 622 -8.87 41.80 -12.75
C PRO A 622 -7.55 41.10 -13.06
N GLU A 623 -7.04 40.26 -12.13
CA GLU A 623 -5.87 39.44 -12.33
C GLU A 623 -6.09 38.19 -13.24
N PHE A 624 -7.33 37.90 -13.63
CA PHE A 624 -7.64 36.84 -14.57
C PHE A 624 -7.21 37.21 -16.00
N LYS A 625 -6.18 36.57 -16.47
CA LYS A 625 -5.70 36.67 -17.85
C LYS A 625 -5.73 35.31 -18.50
N SER A 626 -6.51 35.19 -19.58
CA SER A 626 -6.67 33.94 -20.31
C SER A 626 -5.37 33.51 -20.98
N ASN A 627 -5.14 32.20 -21.15
CA ASN A 627 -3.97 31.65 -21.81
C ASN A 627 -4.36 30.51 -22.75
N ASN A 628 -3.96 30.60 -24.01
CA ASN A 628 -4.34 29.67 -25.09
C ASN A 628 -5.87 29.45 -25.20
N SER A 629 -6.66 30.51 -24.96
CA SER A 629 -8.12 30.45 -24.89
C SER A 629 -8.75 31.50 -25.81
N LEU A 630 -9.96 31.22 -26.27
CA LEU A 630 -10.77 32.19 -27.03
C LEU A 630 -11.01 33.50 -26.26
N TYR A 631 -10.94 33.43 -24.93
CA TYR A 631 -11.17 34.57 -24.04
C TYR A 631 -9.98 35.54 -23.90
N GLU A 632 -8.86 35.28 -24.59
CA GLU A 632 -7.76 36.26 -24.69
C GLU A 632 -8.17 37.59 -25.34
N GLU A 633 -9.20 37.54 -26.18
CA GLU A 633 -9.75 38.75 -26.78
C GLU A 633 -10.30 39.75 -25.73
N LEU A 634 -10.68 39.25 -24.56
CA LEU A 634 -11.19 40.04 -23.43
C LEU A 634 -10.08 40.57 -22.51
N ASP A 635 -8.81 40.26 -22.77
CA ASP A 635 -7.64 40.71 -21.99
C ASP A 635 -7.09 42.10 -22.46
N LYS A 636 -7.69 42.67 -23.47
CA LYS A 636 -7.26 43.95 -24.11
C LYS A 636 -7.77 45.17 -23.36
#